data_819d84338605af2efe68826015289282
#
_entry.id   819d84338605af2efe68826015289282
#
_cell.length_a   1.000
_cell.length_b   1.000
_cell.length_c   1.000
_cell.angle_alpha   90.00
_cell.angle_beta   90.00
_cell.angle_gamma   90.00
#
_symmetry.space_group_name_H-M   'P 1'
#
loop_
_entity.id
_entity.type
_entity.pdbx_description
1 polymer ?
#
loop_
_entity_poly.entity_id
_entity_poly.type
_entity_poly.pdbx_seq_one_letter_code
_entity_poly.pdbx_strand_id
1 'polypeptide(L)'
;MERKNAWKKYSDEDKNNVFTFADEYKTFISECKTERECVKKAVELAKKAGYRDLQEIIAANETLKAGDKVYAVNMKKAIVLFNIGSEPISTGMNILGAHIDSPRLDIKQNPMYEDSDLVLLDTHYYGGIKKYQWVAIPLALHGVVALKNGECVEVVIGEDVCDAVVGVSDLLIHLAAKQMEKKGSSVVEGEDLDILIGSMPAASDSDNTDEDKEEKEAVKKNILAILKEKYGIEEEDFLSAELEAVPAGPARDYGLDRSMIMGYGHDDRVCAYPSLIALLNTPQVTRTGVCILVDKEEIGSVGATGMHSRFFENMVAEVMDRCGDYSELKLRRALANSYMLSSDVSAAYDPNYASVFEKKNAAFFGKGMVFNKYTGSRGKSGSNDASAEFIGKLRKVMDDADVYFQMAELGKVDAGGGGTIAYILANLDMNVIDSGIAVQNMHAPYEVISKADLYETLKGYEAFLQM
;
A
#
# COMPACT_ATOMS: atom_id res chain seq x y z
N MET A 1 10.98 5.09 -28.91
CA MET A 1 9.93 6.10 -29.20
C MET A 1 9.87 7.03 -28.02
N GLU A 2 10.14 8.33 -28.20
CA GLU A 2 10.10 9.27 -27.08
C GLU A 2 8.66 9.73 -26.84
N ARG A 3 8.10 9.47 -25.67
CA ARG A 3 6.79 9.97 -25.27
C ARG A 3 6.92 11.43 -24.81
N LYS A 4 5.97 12.28 -25.21
CA LYS A 4 5.93 13.69 -24.79
C LYS A 4 5.55 13.75 -23.31
N ASN A 5 5.95 14.80 -22.64
CA ASN A 5 5.53 15.07 -21.26
C ASN A 5 4.04 15.45 -21.25
N ALA A 6 3.23 14.83 -20.38
CA ALA A 6 1.78 15.01 -20.30
C ALA A 6 1.38 16.46 -19.97
N TRP A 7 2.16 17.17 -19.15
CA TRP A 7 1.93 18.58 -18.85
C TRP A 7 1.90 19.50 -20.08
N LYS A 8 2.56 19.08 -21.19
CA LYS A 8 2.55 19.86 -22.45
C LYS A 8 1.27 19.69 -23.25
N LYS A 9 0.47 18.69 -22.94
CA LYS A 9 -0.81 18.38 -23.58
C LYS A 9 -1.98 19.07 -22.87
N TYR A 10 -1.90 19.17 -21.54
CA TYR A 10 -3.00 19.59 -20.70
C TYR A 10 -3.47 21.00 -20.99
N SER A 11 -4.77 21.14 -21.24
CA SER A 11 -5.50 22.40 -21.15
C SER A 11 -5.53 22.88 -19.69
N ASP A 12 -6.06 24.06 -19.44
CA ASP A 12 -6.23 24.55 -18.07
C ASP A 12 -7.30 23.74 -17.31
N GLU A 13 -8.32 23.22 -18.00
CA GLU A 13 -9.30 22.29 -17.44
C GLU A 13 -8.65 20.96 -17.04
N ASP A 14 -7.82 20.36 -17.91
CA ASP A 14 -7.08 19.16 -17.59
C ASP A 14 -6.18 19.35 -16.36
N LYS A 15 -5.46 20.48 -16.27
CA LYS A 15 -4.64 20.78 -15.09
C LYS A 15 -5.49 20.87 -13.82
N ASN A 16 -6.66 21.51 -13.87
CA ASN A 16 -7.57 21.54 -12.73
C ASN A 16 -7.99 20.12 -12.29
N ASN A 17 -8.32 19.25 -13.24
CA ASN A 17 -8.68 17.86 -12.95
C ASN A 17 -7.49 17.09 -12.34
N VAL A 18 -6.27 17.29 -12.87
CA VAL A 18 -5.04 16.71 -12.31
C VAL A 18 -4.84 17.13 -10.85
N PHE A 19 -4.96 18.44 -10.55
CA PHE A 19 -4.75 18.94 -9.19
C PHE A 19 -5.88 18.50 -8.25
N THR A 20 -7.12 18.48 -8.70
CA THR A 20 -8.26 18.01 -7.91
C THR A 20 -8.09 16.53 -7.52
N PHE A 21 -7.82 15.67 -8.49
CA PHE A 21 -7.60 14.25 -8.21
C PHE A 21 -6.36 14.00 -7.33
N ALA A 22 -5.30 14.78 -7.54
CA ALA A 22 -4.11 14.73 -6.70
C ALA A 22 -4.37 15.15 -5.25
N ASP A 23 -5.28 16.12 -5.02
CA ASP A 23 -5.66 16.55 -3.66
C ASP A 23 -6.53 15.49 -2.96
N GLU A 24 -7.42 14.81 -3.69
CA GLU A 24 -8.17 13.66 -3.17
C GLU A 24 -7.22 12.52 -2.79
N TYR A 25 -6.25 12.20 -3.65
CA TYR A 25 -5.25 11.20 -3.36
C TYR A 25 -4.35 11.57 -2.17
N LYS A 26 -3.92 12.84 -2.05
CA LYS A 26 -3.16 13.29 -0.87
C LYS A 26 -3.93 13.08 0.43
N THR A 27 -5.24 13.32 0.40
CA THR A 27 -6.10 13.05 1.56
C THR A 27 -6.12 11.56 1.87
N PHE A 28 -6.35 10.72 0.85
CA PHE A 28 -6.36 9.26 1.03
C PHE A 28 -5.05 8.74 1.63
N ILE A 29 -3.90 9.06 1.05
CA ILE A 29 -2.60 8.52 1.52
C ILE A 29 -2.18 9.10 2.88
N SER A 30 -2.69 10.27 3.26
CA SER A 30 -2.47 10.85 4.58
C SER A 30 -3.29 10.15 5.67
N GLU A 31 -4.52 9.75 5.36
CA GLU A 31 -5.45 9.10 6.29
C GLU A 31 -5.26 7.57 6.34
N CYS A 32 -4.70 6.97 5.28
CA CYS A 32 -4.60 5.52 5.12
C CYS A 32 -3.14 5.07 5.11
N LYS A 33 -2.52 4.97 6.29
CA LYS A 33 -1.11 4.59 6.46
C LYS A 33 -0.90 3.10 6.69
N THR A 34 -1.96 2.37 6.98
CA THR A 34 -1.96 0.92 7.16
C THR A 34 -2.92 0.24 6.18
N GLU A 35 -2.73 -1.05 5.93
CA GLU A 35 -3.64 -1.83 5.10
C GLU A 35 -5.07 -1.86 5.65
N ARG A 36 -5.23 -1.83 6.99
CA ARG A 36 -6.55 -1.78 7.65
C ARG A 36 -7.28 -0.48 7.36
N GLU A 37 -6.58 0.63 7.42
CA GLU A 37 -7.13 1.96 7.11
C GLU A 37 -7.50 2.06 5.62
N CYS A 38 -6.65 1.53 4.72
CA CYS A 38 -6.95 1.45 3.29
C CYS A 38 -8.24 0.65 3.03
N VAL A 39 -8.40 -0.53 3.63
CA VAL A 39 -9.63 -1.34 3.48
C VAL A 39 -10.84 -0.62 4.06
N LYS A 40 -10.73 -0.01 5.23
CA LYS A 40 -11.81 0.78 5.86
C LYS A 40 -12.28 1.89 4.94
N LYS A 41 -11.34 2.66 4.37
CA LYS A 41 -11.64 3.75 3.43
C LYS A 41 -12.22 3.23 2.12
N ALA A 42 -11.71 2.12 1.59
CA ALA A 42 -12.25 1.49 0.39
C ALA A 42 -13.71 1.05 0.58
N VAL A 43 -14.05 0.47 1.74
CA VAL A 43 -15.44 0.11 2.10
C VAL A 43 -16.34 1.34 2.19
N GLU A 44 -15.88 2.43 2.81
CA GLU A 44 -16.63 3.70 2.88
C GLU A 44 -16.97 4.23 1.48
N LEU A 45 -15.96 4.31 0.60
CA LEU A 45 -16.11 4.77 -0.78
C LEU A 45 -17.01 3.83 -1.59
N ALA A 46 -16.85 2.52 -1.45
CA ALA A 46 -17.68 1.52 -2.10
C ALA A 46 -19.15 1.64 -1.69
N LYS A 47 -19.45 1.73 -0.39
CA LYS A 47 -20.82 1.92 0.12
C LYS A 47 -21.45 3.21 -0.41
N LYS A 48 -20.69 4.32 -0.44
CA LYS A 48 -21.13 5.59 -0.99
C LYS A 48 -21.45 5.50 -2.50
N ALA A 49 -20.73 4.64 -3.23
CA ALA A 49 -20.95 4.36 -4.65
C ALA A 49 -22.03 3.28 -4.91
N GLY A 50 -22.70 2.78 -3.87
CA GLY A 50 -23.81 1.83 -3.96
C GLY A 50 -23.39 0.35 -4.01
N TYR A 51 -22.17 0.01 -3.59
CA TYR A 51 -21.78 -1.39 -3.45
C TYR A 51 -22.39 -2.01 -2.20
N ARG A 52 -22.73 -3.29 -2.29
CA ARG A 52 -23.27 -4.10 -1.20
C ARG A 52 -22.24 -5.12 -0.73
N ASP A 53 -22.29 -5.45 0.55
CA ASP A 53 -21.44 -6.51 1.10
C ASP A 53 -21.88 -7.87 0.54
N LEU A 54 -20.94 -8.60 -0.09
CA LEU A 54 -21.21 -9.92 -0.66
C LEU A 54 -21.61 -10.94 0.42
N GLN A 55 -21.08 -10.82 1.64
CA GLN A 55 -21.43 -11.72 2.73
C GLN A 55 -22.91 -11.54 3.17
N GLU A 56 -23.42 -10.31 3.16
CA GLU A 56 -24.83 -10.05 3.44
C GLU A 56 -25.73 -10.65 2.36
N ILE A 57 -25.33 -10.56 1.07
CA ILE A 57 -26.03 -11.15 -0.07
C ILE A 57 -26.08 -12.69 0.03
N ILE A 58 -24.94 -13.31 0.39
CA ILE A 58 -24.83 -14.75 0.60
C ILE A 58 -25.75 -15.19 1.76
N ALA A 59 -25.67 -14.50 2.90
CA ALA A 59 -26.47 -14.81 4.08
C ALA A 59 -27.99 -14.67 3.81
N ALA A 60 -28.39 -13.69 3.00
CA ALA A 60 -29.78 -13.49 2.59
C ALA A 60 -30.23 -14.41 1.43
N ASN A 61 -29.32 -15.23 0.88
CA ASN A 61 -29.55 -16.08 -0.30
C ASN A 61 -30.09 -15.28 -1.50
N GLU A 62 -29.63 -14.05 -1.68
CA GLU A 62 -30.01 -13.20 -2.80
C GLU A 62 -29.21 -13.55 -4.07
N THR A 63 -29.76 -13.24 -5.23
CA THR A 63 -29.12 -13.41 -6.54
C THR A 63 -28.52 -12.10 -7.03
N LEU A 64 -27.48 -12.20 -7.84
CA LEU A 64 -26.82 -11.09 -8.52
C LEU A 64 -27.15 -11.10 -10.02
N LYS A 65 -27.13 -9.93 -10.63
CA LYS A 65 -27.36 -9.71 -12.07
C LYS A 65 -26.42 -8.64 -12.62
N ALA A 66 -26.37 -8.54 -13.94
CA ALA A 66 -25.62 -7.48 -14.62
C ALA A 66 -25.99 -6.09 -14.08
N GLY A 67 -24.97 -5.28 -13.79
CA GLY A 67 -25.07 -3.95 -13.20
C GLY A 67 -25.05 -3.92 -11.67
N ASP A 68 -25.16 -5.06 -10.98
CA ASP A 68 -24.99 -5.10 -9.53
C ASP A 68 -23.52 -4.88 -9.15
N LYS A 69 -23.32 -4.26 -7.98
CA LYS A 69 -22.02 -3.90 -7.43
C LYS A 69 -21.84 -4.51 -6.06
N VAL A 70 -20.79 -5.26 -5.86
CA VAL A 70 -20.53 -5.93 -4.59
C VAL A 70 -19.08 -5.82 -4.18
N TYR A 71 -18.83 -5.89 -2.88
CA TYR A 71 -17.49 -6.00 -2.31
C TYR A 71 -17.42 -7.12 -1.28
N ALA A 72 -16.23 -7.66 -1.06
CA ALA A 72 -15.94 -8.58 0.03
C ALA A 72 -14.62 -8.20 0.70
N VAL A 73 -14.57 -8.31 2.03
CA VAL A 73 -13.39 -8.00 2.85
C VAL A 73 -12.81 -9.28 3.45
N ASN A 74 -11.50 -9.40 3.45
CA ASN A 74 -10.77 -10.48 4.09
C ASN A 74 -9.97 -9.96 5.29
N MET A 75 -10.31 -10.40 6.50
CA MET A 75 -9.60 -10.09 7.75
C MET A 75 -9.30 -8.60 7.97
N LYS A 76 -10.09 -7.71 7.39
CA LYS A 76 -9.90 -6.24 7.41
C LYS A 76 -8.59 -5.75 6.78
N LYS A 77 -7.87 -6.60 6.00
CA LYS A 77 -6.56 -6.31 5.42
C LYS A 77 -6.50 -6.50 3.90
N ALA A 78 -7.51 -7.09 3.30
CA ALA A 78 -7.67 -7.18 1.85
C ALA A 78 -9.14 -6.98 1.48
N ILE A 79 -9.38 -6.49 0.27
CA ILE A 79 -10.72 -6.23 -0.26
C ILE A 79 -10.77 -6.54 -1.75
N VAL A 80 -11.89 -7.09 -2.21
CA VAL A 80 -12.21 -7.22 -3.63
C VAL A 80 -13.57 -6.60 -3.92
N LEU A 81 -13.67 -5.86 -5.03
CA LEU A 81 -14.89 -5.23 -5.51
C LEU A 81 -15.22 -5.75 -6.92
N PHE A 82 -16.49 -5.91 -7.23
CA PHE A 82 -16.99 -6.35 -8.53
C PHE A 82 -18.07 -5.41 -9.06
N ASN A 83 -17.94 -5.00 -10.31
CA ASN A 83 -19.02 -4.47 -11.13
C ASN A 83 -19.45 -5.60 -12.09
N ILE A 84 -20.64 -6.17 -11.86
CA ILE A 84 -21.10 -7.34 -12.63
C ILE A 84 -21.39 -6.91 -14.05
N GLY A 85 -20.68 -7.48 -15.01
CA GLY A 85 -20.81 -7.20 -16.43
C GLY A 85 -22.08 -7.76 -17.07
N SER A 86 -22.36 -7.35 -18.31
CA SER A 86 -23.47 -7.89 -19.10
C SER A 86 -23.17 -9.27 -19.70
N GLU A 87 -21.89 -9.63 -19.83
CA GLU A 87 -21.46 -10.96 -20.27
C GLU A 87 -21.30 -11.93 -19.10
N PRO A 88 -21.45 -13.25 -19.35
CA PRO A 88 -21.16 -14.27 -18.33
C PRO A 88 -19.74 -14.14 -17.79
N ILE A 89 -19.54 -14.28 -16.46
CA ILE A 89 -18.22 -14.19 -15.83
C ILE A 89 -17.23 -15.20 -16.39
N SER A 90 -17.73 -16.36 -16.87
CA SER A 90 -16.90 -17.39 -17.51
C SER A 90 -16.20 -16.95 -18.82
N THR A 91 -16.62 -15.84 -19.42
CA THR A 91 -15.90 -15.23 -20.56
C THR A 91 -14.66 -14.46 -20.13
N GLY A 92 -14.48 -14.24 -18.81
CA GLY A 92 -13.37 -13.55 -18.17
C GLY A 92 -13.73 -12.17 -17.63
N MET A 93 -12.83 -11.62 -16.85
CA MET A 93 -12.95 -10.35 -16.13
C MET A 93 -11.85 -9.38 -16.56
N ASN A 94 -12.05 -8.08 -16.34
CA ASN A 94 -11.01 -7.06 -16.41
C ASN A 94 -10.65 -6.67 -14.97
N ILE A 95 -9.43 -6.96 -14.55
CA ILE A 95 -9.00 -6.92 -13.14
C ILE A 95 -7.94 -5.84 -12.96
N LEU A 96 -8.16 -4.93 -12.02
CA LEU A 96 -7.16 -4.03 -11.46
C LEU A 96 -6.74 -4.59 -10.10
N GLY A 97 -5.46 -4.84 -9.91
CA GLY A 97 -4.93 -5.38 -8.66
C GLY A 97 -3.73 -4.58 -8.16
N ALA A 98 -3.68 -4.29 -6.86
CA ALA A 98 -2.60 -3.55 -6.21
C ALA A 98 -2.40 -4.05 -4.78
N HIS A 99 -1.25 -3.77 -4.17
CA HIS A 99 -1.09 -3.98 -2.74
C HIS A 99 -1.32 -2.69 -1.95
N ILE A 100 -1.56 -2.84 -0.65
CA ILE A 100 -1.88 -1.72 0.24
C ILE A 100 -1.05 -1.71 1.53
N ASP A 101 -0.20 -2.72 1.73
CA ASP A 101 0.88 -2.69 2.73
C ASP A 101 2.06 -1.87 2.20
N SER A 102 2.92 -1.40 3.09
CA SER A 102 4.13 -0.63 2.77
C SER A 102 5.21 -0.90 3.81
N PRO A 103 6.50 -0.70 3.50
CA PRO A 103 7.58 -0.88 4.47
C PRO A 103 7.41 0.00 5.70
N ARG A 104 7.66 -0.57 6.89
CA ARG A 104 7.41 0.08 8.19
C ARG A 104 8.19 -0.58 9.32
N LEU A 105 7.96 -0.14 10.55
CA LEU A 105 8.44 -0.82 11.76
C LEU A 105 7.23 -1.38 12.53
N ASP A 106 7.15 -2.71 12.64
CA ASP A 106 6.12 -3.37 13.46
C ASP A 106 6.57 -3.44 14.91
N ILE A 107 5.67 -3.16 15.84
CA ILE A 107 5.92 -3.30 17.28
C ILE A 107 5.92 -4.79 17.64
N LYS A 108 6.95 -5.25 18.38
CA LYS A 108 7.06 -6.66 18.82
C LYS A 108 5.99 -7.01 19.86
N GLN A 109 5.84 -8.32 20.16
CA GLN A 109 4.79 -8.84 21.05
C GLN A 109 5.04 -8.52 22.54
N ASN A 110 6.29 -8.37 22.94
CA ASN A 110 6.70 -7.96 24.29
C ASN A 110 7.63 -6.75 24.11
N PRO A 111 7.09 -5.56 23.77
CA PRO A 111 7.92 -4.53 23.19
C PRO A 111 8.50 -3.57 24.25
N MET A 112 7.82 -3.39 25.38
CA MET A 112 8.06 -2.25 26.27
C MET A 112 9.10 -2.57 27.33
N TYR A 113 10.16 -1.76 27.36
CA TYR A 113 11.16 -1.77 28.42
C TYR A 113 11.58 -0.37 28.83
N GLU A 114 12.10 -0.25 30.05
CA GLU A 114 12.68 1.00 30.56
C GLU A 114 14.17 0.80 30.85
N ASP A 115 15.00 1.70 30.37
CA ASP A 115 16.42 1.78 30.68
C ASP A 115 16.81 3.25 30.86
N SER A 116 17.50 3.55 31.97
CA SER A 116 18.01 4.91 32.25
C SER A 116 16.93 6.00 32.16
N ASP A 117 15.76 5.75 32.77
CA ASP A 117 14.57 6.61 32.75
C ASP A 117 14.01 6.92 31.36
N LEU A 118 14.31 6.08 30.38
CA LEU A 118 13.73 6.13 29.04
C LEU A 118 12.89 4.88 28.78
N VAL A 119 11.69 5.04 28.24
CA VAL A 119 10.84 3.91 27.82
C VAL A 119 10.92 3.79 26.32
N LEU A 120 11.24 2.56 25.86
CA LEU A 120 11.35 2.20 24.46
C LEU A 120 10.38 1.06 24.11
N LEU A 121 10.07 0.97 22.82
CA LEU A 121 9.36 -0.15 22.22
C LEU A 121 10.28 -0.87 21.23
N ASP A 122 10.53 -2.15 21.47
CA ASP A 122 11.18 -3.05 20.53
C ASP A 122 10.39 -3.15 19.24
N THR A 123 11.09 -3.09 18.09
CA THR A 123 10.48 -3.20 16.76
C THR A 123 11.08 -4.33 15.93
N HIS A 124 10.35 -4.70 14.90
CA HIS A 124 10.83 -5.50 13.78
C HIS A 124 10.50 -4.78 12.48
N TYR A 125 11.49 -4.49 11.62
CA TYR A 125 11.20 -3.87 10.34
C TYR A 125 10.46 -4.82 9.39
N TYR A 126 9.55 -4.25 8.61
CA TYR A 126 8.71 -4.92 7.62
C TYR A 126 9.09 -4.46 6.21
N GLY A 127 9.30 -5.41 5.29
CA GLY A 127 9.71 -5.12 3.91
C GLY A 127 11.19 -4.75 3.77
N GLY A 128 11.57 -4.34 2.58
CA GLY A 128 12.95 -4.03 2.21
C GLY A 128 13.34 -2.58 2.46
N ILE A 129 13.87 -2.22 3.62
CA ILE A 129 14.22 -0.85 3.99
C ILE A 129 15.72 -0.58 4.04
N LYS A 130 16.10 0.68 3.83
CA LYS A 130 17.40 1.21 4.24
C LYS A 130 17.26 1.75 5.67
N LYS A 131 17.62 0.95 6.67
CA LYS A 131 17.40 1.22 8.09
C LYS A 131 17.82 2.61 8.55
N TYR A 132 18.92 3.13 8.01
CA TYR A 132 19.43 4.47 8.33
C TYR A 132 18.49 5.62 7.90
N GLN A 133 17.47 5.38 7.08
CA GLN A 133 16.48 6.39 6.73
C GLN A 133 15.37 6.52 7.77
N TRP A 134 15.26 5.56 8.69
CA TRP A 134 14.18 5.46 9.68
C TRP A 134 14.54 6.01 11.06
N VAL A 135 15.79 6.46 11.24
CA VAL A 135 16.26 7.11 12.48
C VAL A 135 16.12 8.62 12.38
N ALA A 136 15.97 9.29 13.53
CA ALA A 136 15.90 10.74 13.68
C ALA A 136 14.77 11.42 12.86
N ILE A 137 13.69 10.71 12.60
CA ILE A 137 12.47 11.26 11.98
C ILE A 137 11.27 11.08 12.91
N PRO A 138 10.26 11.97 12.82
CA PRO A 138 9.03 11.80 13.58
C PRO A 138 8.23 10.61 13.03
N LEU A 139 7.82 9.71 13.92
CA LEU A 139 6.97 8.57 13.63
C LEU A 139 5.63 8.70 14.37
N ALA A 140 4.61 8.11 13.79
CA ALA A 140 3.28 7.91 14.35
C ALA A 140 3.06 6.41 14.60
N LEU A 141 2.20 6.07 15.55
CA LEU A 141 1.78 4.69 15.81
C LEU A 141 0.35 4.50 15.32
N HIS A 142 0.15 3.54 14.44
CA HIS A 142 -1.13 3.15 13.87
C HIS A 142 -1.40 1.67 14.12
N GLY A 143 -2.65 1.29 14.19
CA GLY A 143 -3.04 -0.10 14.20
C GLY A 143 -4.20 -0.44 15.13
N VAL A 144 -4.21 -1.67 15.62
CA VAL A 144 -5.27 -2.18 16.49
C VAL A 144 -4.70 -3.01 17.62
N VAL A 145 -5.38 -2.98 18.76
CA VAL A 145 -5.10 -3.85 19.90
C VAL A 145 -6.37 -4.61 20.25
N ALA A 146 -6.29 -5.95 20.21
CA ALA A 146 -7.37 -6.79 20.71
C ALA A 146 -7.19 -6.97 22.23
N LEU A 147 -8.03 -6.31 23.00
CA LEU A 147 -7.99 -6.36 24.45
C LEU A 147 -8.39 -7.76 24.96
N LYS A 148 -7.96 -8.09 26.18
CA LYS A 148 -8.25 -9.38 26.83
C LYS A 148 -9.75 -9.70 26.94
N ASN A 149 -10.61 -8.67 26.98
CA ASN A 149 -12.08 -8.84 26.99
C ASN A 149 -12.67 -9.16 25.62
N GLY A 150 -11.85 -9.21 24.54
CA GLY A 150 -12.26 -9.47 23.16
C GLY A 150 -12.64 -8.21 22.37
N GLU A 151 -12.63 -7.03 22.98
CA GLU A 151 -12.82 -5.76 22.29
C GLU A 151 -11.57 -5.42 21.47
N CYS A 152 -11.75 -4.82 20.28
CA CYS A 152 -10.65 -4.40 19.43
C CYS A 152 -10.65 -2.87 19.33
N VAL A 153 -9.60 -2.24 19.82
CA VAL A 153 -9.46 -0.79 19.81
C VAL A 153 -8.52 -0.33 18.70
N GLU A 154 -8.90 0.71 17.98
CA GLU A 154 -8.04 1.37 16.99
C GLU A 154 -7.12 2.35 17.71
N VAL A 155 -5.84 2.34 17.34
CA VAL A 155 -4.81 3.23 17.89
C VAL A 155 -4.26 4.10 16.76
N VAL A 156 -4.32 5.42 16.96
CA VAL A 156 -3.64 6.42 16.11
C VAL A 156 -3.03 7.45 17.05
N ILE A 157 -1.71 7.57 17.01
CA ILE A 157 -0.93 8.51 17.82
C ILE A 157 0.11 9.18 16.95
N GLY A 158 0.16 10.51 16.93
CA GLY A 158 1.21 11.27 16.23
C GLY A 158 0.79 11.89 14.90
N GLU A 159 -0.48 11.81 14.51
CA GLU A 159 -0.99 12.42 13.28
C GLU A 159 -1.58 13.81 13.48
N ASP A 160 -2.29 14.05 14.59
CA ASP A 160 -2.78 15.38 14.91
C ASP A 160 -1.61 16.28 15.33
N VAL A 161 -1.67 17.56 14.95
CA VAL A 161 -0.65 18.56 15.33
C VAL A 161 -0.48 18.69 16.84
N CYS A 162 -1.52 18.35 17.60
CA CYS A 162 -1.51 18.35 19.07
C CYS A 162 -1.03 17.03 19.68
N ASP A 163 -0.90 15.96 18.90
CA ASP A 163 -0.40 14.68 19.39
C ASP A 163 1.13 14.72 19.56
N ALA A 164 1.61 13.93 20.50
CA ALA A 164 3.03 13.64 20.60
C ALA A 164 3.45 12.68 19.49
N VAL A 165 4.56 12.97 18.82
CA VAL A 165 5.24 12.03 17.92
C VAL A 165 6.22 11.17 18.71
N VAL A 166 6.56 10.01 18.14
CA VAL A 166 7.60 9.10 18.66
C VAL A 166 8.73 8.98 17.63
N GLY A 167 9.81 8.25 17.93
CA GLY A 167 10.87 8.08 16.97
C GLY A 167 12.05 7.24 17.46
N VAL A 168 12.87 6.82 16.51
CA VAL A 168 14.11 6.11 16.78
C VAL A 168 15.25 7.12 16.87
N SER A 169 16.05 7.04 17.93
CA SER A 169 17.25 7.90 18.08
C SER A 169 18.36 7.48 17.12
N ASP A 170 19.22 8.42 16.76
CA ASP A 170 20.48 8.13 16.06
C ASP A 170 21.68 8.62 16.87
N LEU A 171 22.81 7.98 16.68
CA LEU A 171 24.03 8.38 17.38
C LEU A 171 24.54 9.72 16.82
N LEU A 172 24.82 10.67 17.73
CA LEU A 172 25.36 11.97 17.32
C LEU A 172 26.73 11.80 16.64
N ILE A 173 27.00 12.65 15.65
CA ILE A 173 28.20 12.58 14.79
C ILE A 173 29.53 12.59 15.59
N HIS A 174 29.59 13.26 16.72
CA HIS A 174 30.78 13.36 17.53
C HIS A 174 31.19 12.05 18.24
N LEU A 175 30.26 11.10 18.36
CA LEU A 175 30.52 9.75 18.90
C LEU A 175 30.43 8.67 17.82
N ALA A 176 30.06 9.01 16.58
CA ALA A 176 29.74 8.08 15.51
C ALA A 176 30.95 7.56 14.69
N ALA A 177 32.19 7.84 15.09
CA ALA A 177 33.38 7.47 14.28
C ALA A 177 33.38 5.99 13.86
N LYS A 178 33.12 5.07 14.78
CA LYS A 178 33.05 3.62 14.48
C LYS A 178 31.78 3.24 13.69
N GLN A 179 30.66 3.92 13.93
CA GLN A 179 29.43 3.71 13.19
C GLN A 179 29.62 4.08 11.71
N MET A 180 30.27 5.19 11.43
CA MET A 180 30.52 5.69 10.07
C MET A 180 31.51 4.83 9.26
N GLU A 181 32.27 3.96 9.90
CA GLU A 181 33.15 2.98 9.22
C GLU A 181 32.40 1.72 8.78
N LYS A 182 31.15 1.50 9.26
CA LYS A 182 30.32 0.35 8.90
C LYS A 182 29.79 0.48 7.46
N LYS A 183 29.43 -0.66 6.86
CA LYS A 183 28.68 -0.67 5.58
C LYS A 183 27.30 -0.05 5.77
N GLY A 184 26.76 0.61 4.75
CA GLY A 184 25.42 1.21 4.79
C GLY A 184 24.31 0.24 5.23
N SER A 185 24.45 -1.07 4.96
CA SER A 185 23.49 -2.11 5.41
C SER A 185 23.54 -2.39 6.91
N SER A 186 24.61 -2.00 7.60
CA SER A 186 24.84 -2.26 9.03
C SER A 186 25.17 -1.00 9.83
N VAL A 187 25.05 0.18 9.24
CA VAL A 187 25.27 1.45 9.93
C VAL A 187 24.23 1.68 11.05
N VAL A 188 23.03 1.14 10.85
CA VAL A 188 21.99 0.95 11.86
C VAL A 188 21.64 -0.55 11.86
N GLU A 189 21.73 -1.19 13.00
CA GLU A 189 21.34 -2.60 13.16
C GLU A 189 19.80 -2.72 13.26
N GLY A 190 19.24 -3.90 12.99
CA GLY A 190 17.79 -4.12 13.08
C GLY A 190 17.26 -4.02 14.51
N GLU A 191 18.05 -4.49 15.48
CA GLU A 191 17.72 -4.43 16.90
C GLU A 191 17.98 -3.05 17.52
N ASP A 192 18.56 -2.09 16.80
CA ASP A 192 18.74 -0.71 17.24
C ASP A 192 17.57 0.22 16.75
N LEU A 193 16.52 -0.35 16.16
CA LEU A 193 15.36 0.40 15.67
C LEU A 193 14.26 0.53 16.75
N ASP A 194 14.66 0.67 18.01
CA ASP A 194 13.71 0.81 19.12
C ASP A 194 13.19 2.23 19.22
N ILE A 195 11.88 2.34 19.44
CA ILE A 195 11.18 3.61 19.41
C ILE A 195 11.12 4.19 20.83
N LEU A 196 11.68 5.38 21.02
CA LEU A 196 11.57 6.14 22.26
C LEU A 196 10.16 6.74 22.38
N ILE A 197 9.47 6.43 23.50
CA ILE A 197 8.08 6.84 23.72
C ILE A 197 7.85 7.62 25.02
N GLY A 198 8.83 7.72 25.92
CA GLY A 198 8.67 8.50 27.14
C GLY A 198 9.89 8.59 28.04
N SER A 199 9.90 9.63 28.90
CA SER A 199 10.97 9.88 29.87
C SER A 199 10.48 10.52 31.17
N MET A 200 9.15 10.67 31.37
CA MET A 200 8.60 11.29 32.59
C MET A 200 8.10 10.19 33.52
N PRO A 201 8.63 10.09 34.77
CA PRO A 201 8.16 9.11 35.74
C PRO A 201 6.73 9.42 36.23
N ALA A 202 6.00 8.39 36.60
CA ALA A 202 4.74 8.57 37.34
C ALA A 202 4.94 9.38 38.64
N ALA A 203 3.93 10.15 39.01
CA ALA A 203 3.98 10.83 40.30
C ALA A 203 4.09 9.80 41.43
N SER A 204 5.04 9.97 42.35
CA SER A 204 5.13 9.15 43.56
C SER A 204 3.89 9.34 44.43
N ASP A 205 3.29 8.27 44.89
CA ASP A 205 2.27 8.34 45.98
C ASP A 205 2.91 8.92 47.25
N SER A 206 2.56 10.13 47.57
CA SER A 206 3.21 10.99 48.60
C SER A 206 3.07 10.53 50.05
N ASP A 207 2.59 9.31 50.30
CA ASP A 207 2.37 8.80 51.69
C ASP A 207 3.42 7.77 52.16
N ASN A 208 4.39 7.38 51.35
CA ASN A 208 5.48 6.50 51.77
C ASN A 208 6.77 7.27 52.01
N THR A 209 7.07 7.48 53.29
CA THR A 209 8.27 8.17 53.80
C THR A 209 9.56 7.33 53.80
N ASP A 210 9.64 6.27 52.99
CA ASP A 210 10.89 5.56 52.71
C ASP A 210 11.61 6.22 51.53
N GLU A 211 12.43 7.22 51.83
CA GLU A 211 13.18 8.08 50.92
C GLU A 211 14.21 7.36 50.02
N ASP A 212 14.36 6.03 50.09
CA ASP A 212 15.47 5.30 49.46
C ASP A 212 15.02 4.13 48.50
N LYS A 213 13.75 4.00 48.15
CA LYS A 213 13.34 3.04 47.10
C LYS A 213 12.99 3.81 45.85
N GLU A 214 13.97 3.99 44.96
CA GLU A 214 13.68 4.27 43.55
C GLU A 214 12.61 3.30 43.09
N GLU A 215 11.45 3.82 42.68
CA GLU A 215 10.39 3.01 42.14
C GLU A 215 10.83 2.48 40.76
N LYS A 216 11.07 1.18 40.68
CA LYS A 216 11.49 0.56 39.44
C LYS A 216 10.44 0.77 38.36
N GLU A 217 10.92 1.12 37.14
CA GLU A 217 10.09 1.31 35.94
C GLU A 217 8.99 2.40 36.12
N ALA A 218 9.33 3.51 36.76
CA ALA A 218 8.39 4.59 37.02
C ALA A 218 7.91 5.32 35.77
N VAL A 219 8.78 5.42 34.75
CA VAL A 219 8.42 6.00 33.46
C VAL A 219 7.50 5.06 32.68
N LYS A 220 7.80 3.76 32.68
CA LYS A 220 6.96 2.73 32.04
C LYS A 220 5.56 2.71 32.66
N LYS A 221 5.45 2.83 34.00
CA LYS A 221 4.15 2.92 34.66
C LYS A 221 3.35 4.13 34.19
N ASN A 222 4.01 5.29 34.00
CA ASN A 222 3.34 6.48 33.51
C ASN A 222 2.83 6.28 32.07
N ILE A 223 3.65 5.71 31.19
CA ILE A 223 3.24 5.42 29.81
C ILE A 223 2.06 4.44 29.78
N LEU A 224 2.11 3.35 30.56
CA LEU A 224 1.00 2.41 30.67
C LEU A 224 -0.28 3.06 31.22
N ALA A 225 -0.18 4.00 32.16
CA ALA A 225 -1.32 4.76 32.65
C ALA A 225 -1.97 5.61 31.55
N ILE A 226 -1.15 6.28 30.72
CA ILE A 226 -1.61 7.07 29.56
C ILE A 226 -2.32 6.17 28.54
N LEU A 227 -1.75 5.02 28.19
CA LEU A 227 -2.35 4.05 27.25
C LEU A 227 -3.66 3.47 27.79
N LYS A 228 -3.71 3.20 29.10
CA LYS A 228 -4.92 2.71 29.76
C LYS A 228 -6.03 3.76 29.79
N GLU A 229 -5.70 5.02 30.10
CA GLU A 229 -6.67 6.11 30.11
C GLU A 229 -7.24 6.39 28.71
N LYS A 230 -6.38 6.45 27.69
CA LYS A 230 -6.80 6.82 26.33
C LYS A 230 -7.46 5.67 25.55
N TYR A 231 -6.97 4.44 25.73
CA TYR A 231 -7.35 3.29 24.89
C TYR A 231 -7.80 2.05 25.67
N GLY A 232 -7.70 2.04 27.01
CA GLY A 232 -7.98 0.86 27.82
C GLY A 232 -6.91 -0.22 27.76
N ILE A 233 -5.75 0.06 27.15
CA ILE A 233 -4.67 -0.90 26.92
C ILE A 233 -3.85 -1.12 28.18
N GLU A 234 -3.64 -2.37 28.54
CA GLU A 234 -2.69 -2.82 29.55
C GLU A 234 -1.46 -3.45 28.90
N GLU A 235 -0.36 -3.65 29.65
CA GLU A 235 0.88 -4.19 29.08
C GLU A 235 0.67 -5.59 28.43
N GLU A 236 -0.16 -6.45 29.02
CA GLU A 236 -0.48 -7.77 28.50
C GLU A 236 -1.19 -7.73 27.13
N ASP A 237 -1.89 -6.63 26.81
CA ASP A 237 -2.62 -6.50 25.55
C ASP A 237 -1.71 -6.33 24.32
N PHE A 238 -0.43 -5.98 24.52
CA PHE A 238 0.56 -5.97 23.43
C PHE A 238 0.76 -7.35 22.79
N LEU A 239 0.48 -8.45 23.50
CA LEU A 239 0.53 -9.80 22.97
C LEU A 239 -0.43 -10.02 21.78
N SER A 240 -1.49 -9.24 21.70
CA SER A 240 -2.52 -9.27 20.65
C SER A 240 -2.65 -7.93 19.93
N ALA A 241 -1.57 -7.16 19.88
CA ALA A 241 -1.51 -5.91 19.14
C ALA A 241 -0.98 -6.13 17.71
N GLU A 242 -1.51 -5.38 16.78
CA GLU A 242 -0.94 -5.12 15.46
C GLU A 242 -0.71 -3.60 15.37
N LEU A 243 0.45 -3.16 15.83
CA LEU A 243 0.85 -1.75 15.85
C LEU A 243 2.04 -1.52 14.93
N GLU A 244 1.90 -0.52 14.09
CA GLU A 244 2.86 -0.13 13.07
C GLU A 244 3.36 1.28 13.35
N ALA A 245 4.67 1.48 13.33
CA ALA A 245 5.28 2.79 13.36
C ALA A 245 5.59 3.24 11.94
N VAL A 246 5.01 4.38 11.57
CA VAL A 246 5.05 4.95 10.22
C VAL A 246 5.45 6.43 10.30
N PRO A 247 5.96 7.05 9.21
CA PRO A 247 6.26 8.48 9.19
C PRO A 247 5.05 9.33 9.56
N ALA A 248 5.21 10.21 10.53
CA ALA A 248 4.16 11.09 11.02
C ALA A 248 3.85 12.23 10.05
N GLY A 249 2.60 12.67 10.02
CA GLY A 249 2.14 13.82 9.27
C GLY A 249 1.67 13.52 7.85
N PRO A 250 0.99 14.49 7.20
CA PRO A 250 0.32 14.28 5.93
C PRO A 250 1.28 14.30 4.73
N ALA A 251 0.83 13.71 3.62
CA ALA A 251 1.45 13.91 2.32
C ALA A 251 1.36 15.38 1.87
N ARG A 252 2.36 15.85 1.12
CA ARG A 252 2.51 17.24 0.75
C ARG A 252 2.82 17.41 -0.74
N ASP A 253 2.43 18.56 -1.30
CA ASP A 253 2.93 18.97 -2.60
C ASP A 253 4.45 19.08 -2.56
N TYR A 254 5.09 18.59 -3.62
CA TYR A 254 6.53 18.56 -3.76
C TYR A 254 6.97 19.28 -5.05
N GLY A 255 8.12 19.97 -4.98
CA GLY A 255 8.60 20.87 -6.03
C GLY A 255 7.98 22.27 -5.94
N LEU A 256 8.70 23.28 -6.40
CA LEU A 256 8.24 24.67 -6.31
C LEU A 256 6.99 24.94 -7.17
N ASP A 257 6.81 24.17 -8.24
CA ASP A 257 5.65 24.19 -9.13
C ASP A 257 4.48 23.31 -8.66
N ARG A 258 4.66 22.59 -7.53
CA ARG A 258 3.68 21.71 -6.93
C ARG A 258 3.19 20.58 -7.85
N SER A 259 4.01 20.20 -8.83
CA SER A 259 3.67 19.16 -9.83
C SER A 259 3.80 17.73 -9.33
N MET A 260 4.33 17.54 -8.12
CA MET A 260 4.60 16.25 -7.49
C MET A 260 3.96 16.16 -6.12
N ILE A 261 3.91 14.95 -5.57
CA ILE A 261 3.45 14.66 -4.21
C ILE A 261 4.57 13.89 -3.50
N MET A 262 4.89 14.29 -2.28
CA MET A 262 5.74 13.56 -1.34
C MET A 262 4.87 13.00 -0.21
N GLY A 263 4.99 11.70 0.06
CA GLY A 263 4.24 11.03 1.12
C GLY A 263 4.85 9.69 1.48
N TYR A 264 4.31 9.07 2.52
CA TYR A 264 4.66 7.72 2.93
C TYR A 264 3.76 6.69 2.24
N GLY A 265 4.37 5.63 1.70
CA GLY A 265 3.64 4.48 1.15
C GLY A 265 2.95 4.77 -0.18
N HIS A 266 3.57 5.57 -1.06
CA HIS A 266 3.16 5.61 -2.47
C HIS A 266 3.24 4.22 -3.10
N ASP A 267 4.22 3.43 -2.70
CA ASP A 267 4.35 2.01 -2.96
C ASP A 267 3.41 1.21 -2.05
N ASP A 268 2.28 0.62 -2.51
CA ASP A 268 1.69 0.76 -3.85
C ASP A 268 0.31 1.44 -3.79
N ARG A 269 0.06 2.24 -2.75
CA ARG A 269 -1.23 2.96 -2.56
C ARG A 269 -1.50 3.95 -3.69
N VAL A 270 -0.45 4.40 -4.40
CA VAL A 270 -0.59 5.29 -5.56
C VAL A 270 -1.17 4.58 -6.77
N CYS A 271 -1.09 3.25 -6.84
CA CYS A 271 -1.79 2.43 -7.83
C CYS A 271 -3.11 1.89 -7.27
N ALA A 272 -3.18 1.58 -5.97
CA ALA A 272 -4.39 1.09 -5.32
C ALA A 272 -5.54 2.09 -5.36
N TYR A 273 -5.27 3.38 -5.07
CA TYR A 273 -6.30 4.41 -5.08
C TYR A 273 -6.92 4.64 -6.46
N PRO A 274 -6.16 4.90 -7.55
CA PRO A 274 -6.75 5.02 -8.87
C PRO A 274 -7.40 3.72 -9.37
N SER A 275 -6.95 2.53 -8.96
CA SER A 275 -7.62 1.26 -9.27
C SER A 275 -9.04 1.21 -8.67
N LEU A 276 -9.15 1.60 -7.39
CA LEU A 276 -10.43 1.69 -6.71
C LEU A 276 -11.33 2.75 -7.37
N ILE A 277 -10.85 3.97 -7.55
CA ILE A 277 -11.64 5.08 -8.12
C ILE A 277 -12.07 4.77 -9.56
N ALA A 278 -11.19 4.18 -10.38
CA ALA A 278 -11.54 3.78 -11.75
C ALA A 278 -12.72 2.80 -11.77
N LEU A 279 -12.73 1.79 -10.88
CA LEU A 279 -13.85 0.86 -10.78
C LEU A 279 -15.14 1.55 -10.31
N LEU A 280 -15.05 2.46 -9.33
CA LEU A 280 -16.21 3.22 -8.84
C LEU A 280 -16.80 4.14 -9.93
N ASN A 281 -15.94 4.74 -10.77
CA ASN A 281 -16.32 5.61 -11.89
C ASN A 281 -16.85 4.85 -13.12
N THR A 282 -16.66 3.52 -13.18
CA THR A 282 -17.05 2.68 -14.32
C THR A 282 -18.17 1.70 -13.95
N PRO A 283 -19.38 2.19 -13.64
CA PRO A 283 -20.44 1.35 -13.07
C PRO A 283 -21.08 0.39 -14.09
N GLN A 284 -20.88 0.64 -15.39
CA GLN A 284 -21.44 -0.18 -16.47
C GLN A 284 -20.30 -0.76 -17.31
N VAL A 285 -20.18 -2.07 -17.32
CA VAL A 285 -19.13 -2.79 -18.01
C VAL A 285 -19.72 -3.97 -18.79
N THR A 286 -19.09 -4.33 -19.90
CA THR A 286 -19.46 -5.52 -20.69
C THR A 286 -18.92 -6.77 -20.00
N ARG A 287 -17.62 -6.82 -19.78
CA ARG A 287 -16.94 -7.84 -18.94
C ARG A 287 -16.99 -7.40 -17.48
N THR A 288 -17.17 -8.32 -16.56
CA THR A 288 -17.12 -7.98 -15.12
C THR A 288 -15.82 -7.25 -14.78
N GLY A 289 -15.95 -6.04 -14.26
CA GLY A 289 -14.84 -5.24 -13.74
C GLY A 289 -14.53 -5.60 -12.30
N VAL A 290 -13.26 -5.72 -11.97
CA VAL A 290 -12.80 -6.10 -10.63
C VAL A 290 -11.70 -5.15 -10.16
N CYS A 291 -11.74 -4.79 -8.88
CA CYS A 291 -10.60 -4.20 -8.17
C CYS A 291 -10.27 -5.08 -6.97
N ILE A 292 -9.03 -5.56 -6.88
CA ILE A 292 -8.54 -6.31 -5.75
C ILE A 292 -7.36 -5.60 -5.11
N LEU A 293 -7.47 -5.34 -3.79
CA LEU A 293 -6.43 -4.71 -2.99
C LEU A 293 -5.98 -5.71 -1.91
N VAL A 294 -4.69 -6.04 -1.91
CA VAL A 294 -4.12 -7.10 -1.07
C VAL A 294 -3.05 -6.59 -0.13
N ASP A 295 -2.78 -7.38 0.90
CA ASP A 295 -1.76 -7.17 1.92
C ASP A 295 -0.53 -8.06 1.61
N LYS A 296 0.60 -7.80 2.29
CA LYS A 296 1.80 -8.66 2.37
C LYS A 296 2.66 -8.76 1.10
N GLU A 297 2.47 -7.86 0.12
CA GLU A 297 3.35 -7.86 -1.05
C GLU A 297 4.81 -7.69 -0.64
N GLU A 298 5.08 -6.74 0.23
CA GLU A 298 6.41 -6.34 0.72
C GLU A 298 7.19 -7.45 1.45
N ILE A 299 6.49 -8.51 1.83
CA ILE A 299 7.08 -9.69 2.49
C ILE A 299 6.81 -11.00 1.72
N GLY A 300 6.46 -10.90 0.43
CA GLY A 300 6.35 -12.04 -0.49
C GLY A 300 4.93 -12.57 -0.71
N SER A 301 3.88 -11.82 -0.40
CA SER A 301 2.47 -12.14 -0.68
C SER A 301 1.95 -13.44 -0.05
N VAL A 302 2.64 -14.01 0.92
CA VAL A 302 2.29 -15.29 1.57
C VAL A 302 1.42 -15.04 2.80
N GLY A 303 0.39 -15.85 2.98
CA GLY A 303 -0.53 -15.80 4.11
C GLY A 303 -1.96 -15.49 3.72
N ALA A 304 -2.86 -15.45 4.71
CA ALA A 304 -4.31 -15.42 4.49
C ALA A 304 -4.81 -14.13 3.81
N THR A 305 -4.08 -13.03 3.91
CA THR A 305 -4.44 -11.72 3.36
C THR A 305 -3.61 -11.30 2.15
N GLY A 306 -2.53 -12.04 1.86
CA GLY A 306 -1.69 -11.83 0.67
C GLY A 306 -2.31 -12.42 -0.60
N MET A 307 -1.73 -12.07 -1.75
CA MET A 307 -2.25 -12.50 -3.06
C MET A 307 -2.19 -14.02 -3.28
N HIS A 308 -1.32 -14.75 -2.60
CA HIS A 308 -1.28 -16.22 -2.61
C HIS A 308 -2.45 -16.89 -1.90
N SER A 309 -3.27 -16.14 -1.15
CA SER A 309 -4.47 -16.71 -0.52
C SER A 309 -5.50 -17.10 -1.58
N ARG A 310 -6.43 -17.98 -1.20
CA ARG A 310 -7.57 -18.32 -2.07
C ARG A 310 -8.71 -17.31 -2.03
N PHE A 311 -8.51 -16.18 -1.37
CA PHE A 311 -9.56 -15.18 -1.19
C PHE A 311 -10.18 -14.75 -2.52
N PHE A 312 -9.34 -14.41 -3.51
CA PHE A 312 -9.81 -13.98 -4.82
C PHE A 312 -10.63 -15.06 -5.54
N GLU A 313 -10.10 -16.29 -5.66
CA GLU A 313 -10.80 -17.41 -6.32
C GLU A 313 -12.15 -17.71 -5.63
N ASN A 314 -12.15 -17.71 -4.28
CA ASN A 314 -13.36 -17.97 -3.50
C ASN A 314 -14.44 -16.89 -3.77
N MET A 315 -14.06 -15.60 -3.80
CA MET A 315 -15.01 -14.53 -4.04
C MET A 315 -15.55 -14.53 -5.47
N VAL A 316 -14.72 -14.88 -6.46
CA VAL A 316 -15.19 -15.09 -7.85
C VAL A 316 -16.18 -16.24 -7.90
N ALA A 317 -15.91 -17.36 -7.21
CA ALA A 317 -16.84 -18.50 -7.14
C ALA A 317 -18.19 -18.12 -6.51
N GLU A 318 -18.17 -17.38 -5.39
CA GLU A 318 -19.39 -16.90 -4.71
C GLU A 318 -20.20 -15.96 -5.61
N VAL A 319 -19.56 -15.00 -6.28
CA VAL A 319 -20.23 -14.09 -7.22
C VAL A 319 -20.85 -14.89 -8.37
N MET A 320 -20.15 -15.86 -8.95
CA MET A 320 -20.69 -16.73 -10.01
C MET A 320 -21.87 -17.56 -9.52
N ASP A 321 -21.84 -18.08 -8.30
CA ASP A 321 -22.94 -18.81 -7.69
C ASP A 321 -24.18 -17.92 -7.52
N ARG A 322 -23.98 -16.71 -6.97
CA ARG A 322 -25.07 -15.72 -6.85
C ARG A 322 -25.63 -15.27 -8.20
N CYS A 323 -24.85 -15.28 -9.27
CA CYS A 323 -25.32 -15.07 -10.64
C CYS A 323 -26.01 -16.30 -11.26
N GLY A 324 -26.04 -17.44 -10.57
CA GLY A 324 -26.63 -18.70 -11.07
C GLY A 324 -25.80 -19.38 -12.17
N ASP A 325 -24.51 -19.06 -12.28
CA ASP A 325 -23.63 -19.54 -13.35
C ASP A 325 -22.35 -20.22 -12.83
N TYR A 326 -22.37 -20.78 -11.62
CA TYR A 326 -21.22 -21.44 -11.04
C TYR A 326 -21.08 -22.90 -11.50
N SER A 327 -19.88 -23.29 -11.85
CA SER A 327 -19.33 -24.64 -11.77
C SER A 327 -17.81 -24.55 -11.70
N GLU A 328 -17.15 -25.58 -11.18
CA GLU A 328 -15.68 -25.62 -11.10
C GLU A 328 -15.01 -25.34 -12.46
N LEU A 329 -15.53 -25.92 -13.53
CA LEU A 329 -15.00 -25.70 -14.87
C LEU A 329 -15.24 -24.25 -15.37
N LYS A 330 -16.39 -23.64 -15.04
CA LYS A 330 -16.67 -22.26 -15.42
C LYS A 330 -15.81 -21.28 -14.64
N LEU A 331 -15.53 -21.54 -13.35
CA LEU A 331 -14.59 -20.76 -12.56
C LEU A 331 -13.19 -20.77 -13.20
N ARG A 332 -12.66 -21.95 -13.55
CA ARG A 332 -11.36 -22.06 -14.21
C ARG A 332 -11.32 -21.31 -15.54
N ARG A 333 -12.40 -21.39 -16.32
CA ARG A 333 -12.54 -20.61 -17.56
C ARG A 333 -12.58 -19.12 -17.32
N ALA A 334 -13.30 -18.67 -16.30
CA ALA A 334 -13.38 -17.27 -15.90
C ALA A 334 -11.97 -16.72 -15.60
N LEU A 335 -11.20 -17.44 -14.79
CA LEU A 335 -9.83 -17.06 -14.44
C LEU A 335 -8.92 -17.03 -15.68
N ALA A 336 -8.88 -18.11 -16.45
CA ALA A 336 -8.00 -18.22 -17.62
C ALA A 336 -8.33 -17.20 -18.74
N ASN A 337 -9.59 -16.80 -18.88
CA ASN A 337 -10.04 -15.82 -19.88
C ASN A 337 -9.90 -14.36 -19.41
N SER A 338 -9.44 -14.13 -18.18
CA SER A 338 -9.34 -12.78 -17.59
C SER A 338 -8.10 -12.02 -18.08
N TYR A 339 -8.21 -10.72 -18.03
CA TYR A 339 -7.12 -9.77 -18.19
C TYR A 339 -6.86 -9.04 -16.88
N MET A 340 -5.60 -8.83 -16.55
CA MET A 340 -5.23 -8.11 -15.33
C MET A 340 -4.15 -7.07 -15.59
N LEU A 341 -4.38 -5.87 -15.10
CA LEU A 341 -3.32 -4.92 -14.79
C LEU A 341 -2.91 -5.17 -13.32
N SER A 342 -1.77 -5.79 -13.14
CA SER A 342 -1.15 -5.99 -11.84
C SER A 342 -0.39 -4.73 -11.51
N SER A 343 -1.00 -3.90 -10.68
CA SER A 343 -0.42 -2.60 -10.38
C SER A 343 0.68 -2.73 -9.35
N ASP A 344 1.77 -2.04 -9.62
CA ASP A 344 2.90 -1.86 -8.74
C ASP A 344 3.75 -0.71 -9.28
N VAL A 345 4.37 0.06 -8.40
CA VAL A 345 5.19 1.21 -8.79
C VAL A 345 6.43 0.78 -9.59
N SER A 346 6.96 1.70 -10.36
CA SER A 346 8.18 1.50 -11.13
C SER A 346 9.22 2.56 -10.77
N ALA A 347 10.51 2.20 -10.72
CA ALA A 347 11.57 3.13 -10.36
C ALA A 347 11.68 4.28 -11.38
N ALA A 348 11.43 5.51 -10.94
CA ALA A 348 11.61 6.71 -11.77
C ALA A 348 13.10 6.98 -12.01
N TYR A 349 13.43 7.31 -13.24
CA TYR A 349 14.78 7.74 -13.59
C TYR A 349 15.17 8.95 -12.74
N ASP A 350 16.28 8.80 -12.00
CA ASP A 350 16.85 9.85 -11.19
C ASP A 350 18.21 10.26 -11.75
N PRO A 351 18.41 11.54 -12.13
CA PRO A 351 19.69 12.04 -12.62
C PRO A 351 20.85 11.89 -11.62
N ASN A 352 20.56 11.93 -10.32
CA ASN A 352 21.58 11.73 -9.27
C ASN A 352 22.12 10.30 -9.24
N TYR A 353 21.35 9.33 -9.75
CA TYR A 353 21.67 7.91 -9.77
C TYR A 353 21.61 7.31 -11.17
N ALA A 354 21.87 8.12 -12.20
CA ALA A 354 21.79 7.72 -13.61
C ALA A 354 22.55 6.43 -13.96
N SER A 355 23.59 6.10 -13.19
CA SER A 355 24.46 4.92 -13.44
C SER A 355 23.74 3.58 -13.27
N VAL A 356 22.64 3.51 -12.49
CA VAL A 356 21.90 2.27 -12.24
C VAL A 356 20.69 2.10 -13.19
N PHE A 357 20.42 3.05 -14.09
CA PHE A 357 19.34 3.01 -15.06
C PHE A 357 19.83 2.77 -16.50
N GLU A 358 19.05 2.04 -17.28
CA GLU A 358 19.14 2.04 -18.75
C GLU A 358 18.11 3.04 -19.30
N LYS A 359 18.60 4.22 -19.70
CA LYS A 359 17.76 5.40 -19.96
C LYS A 359 16.66 5.21 -21.01
N LYS A 360 16.86 4.29 -21.99
CA LYS A 360 15.85 4.04 -23.03
C LYS A 360 14.65 3.25 -22.52
N ASN A 361 14.85 2.45 -21.47
CA ASN A 361 13.85 1.57 -20.88
C ASN A 361 13.51 1.96 -19.42
N ALA A 362 13.91 3.15 -18.96
CA ALA A 362 13.55 3.66 -17.65
C ALA A 362 12.19 4.38 -17.69
N ALA A 363 11.49 4.39 -16.54
CA ALA A 363 10.30 5.21 -16.33
C ALA A 363 10.70 6.67 -16.02
N PHE A 364 9.89 7.62 -16.43
CA PHE A 364 10.13 9.06 -16.22
C PHE A 364 8.89 9.75 -15.69
N PHE A 365 9.05 10.72 -14.83
CA PHE A 365 7.97 11.59 -14.38
C PHE A 365 7.35 12.38 -15.53
N GLY A 366 6.02 12.52 -15.48
CA GLY A 366 5.24 13.26 -16.45
C GLY A 366 5.09 12.57 -17.81
N LYS A 367 5.35 11.27 -17.90
CA LYS A 367 5.17 10.48 -19.12
C LYS A 367 3.96 9.55 -19.09
N GLY A 368 3.15 9.66 -18.04
CA GLY A 368 1.96 8.85 -17.83
C GLY A 368 2.24 7.52 -17.14
N MET A 369 1.23 6.65 -17.16
CA MET A 369 1.32 5.34 -16.53
C MET A 369 2.47 4.50 -17.11
N VAL A 370 2.99 3.58 -16.30
CA VAL A 370 4.09 2.69 -16.69
C VAL A 370 3.55 1.29 -16.92
N PHE A 371 3.96 0.66 -18.00
CA PHE A 371 3.83 -0.79 -18.20
C PHE A 371 5.21 -1.43 -18.15
N ASN A 372 5.37 -2.45 -17.33
CA ASN A 372 6.54 -3.30 -17.32
C ASN A 372 6.17 -4.64 -17.96
N LYS A 373 6.74 -4.92 -19.13
CA LYS A 373 6.49 -6.20 -19.80
C LYS A 373 6.88 -7.39 -18.91
N TYR A 374 7.92 -7.20 -18.11
CA TYR A 374 8.41 -8.10 -17.08
C TYR A 374 9.10 -7.30 -15.97
N THR A 375 9.09 -7.87 -14.78
CA THR A 375 9.87 -7.44 -13.60
C THR A 375 10.90 -8.53 -13.27
N GLY A 376 11.20 -8.79 -12.03
CA GLY A 376 12.13 -9.84 -11.62
C GLY A 376 13.58 -9.40 -11.70
N SER A 377 14.48 -10.26 -11.22
CA SER A 377 15.91 -9.99 -11.12
C SER A 377 16.73 -10.89 -12.05
N ARG A 378 17.95 -10.47 -12.40
CA ARG A 378 18.88 -11.22 -13.25
C ARG A 378 18.20 -11.64 -14.57
N GLY A 379 18.09 -12.94 -14.86
CA GLY A 379 17.46 -13.47 -16.07
C GLY A 379 15.92 -13.53 -15.98
N LYS A 380 15.25 -12.50 -15.45
CA LYS A 380 13.78 -12.40 -15.25
C LYS A 380 13.21 -13.43 -14.27
N SER A 381 14.00 -13.84 -13.30
CA SER A 381 13.57 -14.83 -12.30
C SER A 381 12.44 -14.29 -11.43
N GLY A 382 11.40 -15.10 -11.19
CA GLY A 382 10.24 -14.73 -10.36
C GLY A 382 9.34 -13.66 -10.97
N SER A 383 9.34 -13.51 -12.29
CA SER A 383 8.60 -12.48 -13.02
C SER A 383 7.48 -13.07 -13.89
N ASN A 384 6.41 -12.32 -14.06
CA ASN A 384 5.53 -12.47 -15.21
C ASN A 384 6.21 -11.89 -16.46
N ASP A 385 5.98 -12.44 -17.65
CA ASP A 385 6.41 -11.88 -18.95
C ASP A 385 5.18 -11.78 -19.87
N ALA A 386 4.63 -10.56 -19.94
CA ALA A 386 3.37 -10.31 -20.63
C ALA A 386 3.47 -10.63 -22.13
N SER A 387 2.42 -11.26 -22.69
CA SER A 387 2.36 -11.64 -24.09
C SER A 387 2.29 -10.44 -25.03
N ALA A 388 2.88 -10.58 -26.22
CA ALA A 388 2.88 -9.52 -27.24
C ALA A 388 1.45 -9.14 -27.66
N GLU A 389 0.55 -10.13 -27.74
CA GLU A 389 -0.85 -9.96 -28.12
C GLU A 389 -1.60 -9.11 -27.10
N PHE A 390 -1.39 -9.36 -25.81
CA PHE A 390 -2.02 -8.57 -24.74
C PHE A 390 -1.48 -7.14 -24.74
N ILE A 391 -0.17 -6.95 -24.84
CA ILE A 391 0.45 -5.62 -24.94
C ILE A 391 -0.10 -4.87 -26.16
N GLY A 392 -0.28 -5.55 -27.30
CA GLY A 392 -0.85 -4.96 -28.51
C GLY A 392 -2.28 -4.43 -28.28
N LYS A 393 -3.12 -5.21 -27.57
CA LYS A 393 -4.48 -4.78 -27.17
C LYS A 393 -4.43 -3.57 -26.26
N LEU A 394 -3.62 -3.61 -25.21
CA LEU A 394 -3.49 -2.49 -24.24
C LEU A 394 -3.02 -1.21 -24.92
N ARG A 395 -2.03 -1.27 -25.81
CA ARG A 395 -1.59 -0.10 -26.56
C ARG A 395 -2.73 0.53 -27.35
N LYS A 396 -3.57 -0.30 -28.01
CA LYS A 396 -4.74 0.22 -28.71
C LYS A 396 -5.73 0.89 -27.75
N VAL A 397 -6.05 0.26 -26.62
CA VAL A 397 -6.97 0.82 -25.62
C VAL A 397 -6.47 2.17 -25.10
N MET A 398 -5.18 2.26 -24.76
CA MET A 398 -4.58 3.51 -24.26
C MET A 398 -4.53 4.61 -25.34
N ASP A 399 -4.17 4.25 -26.57
CA ASP A 399 -4.11 5.20 -27.69
C ASP A 399 -5.52 5.70 -28.07
N ASP A 400 -6.55 4.83 -28.08
CA ASP A 400 -7.95 5.18 -28.37
C ASP A 400 -8.54 6.11 -27.27
N ALA A 401 -8.13 5.94 -26.02
CA ALA A 401 -8.56 6.76 -24.88
C ALA A 401 -7.69 8.00 -24.64
N ASP A 402 -6.73 8.25 -25.51
CA ASP A 402 -5.77 9.37 -25.40
C ASP A 402 -5.06 9.41 -24.03
N VAL A 403 -4.63 8.24 -23.56
CA VAL A 403 -3.87 8.07 -22.31
C VAL A 403 -2.37 8.07 -22.60
N TYR A 404 -1.61 8.86 -21.85
CA TYR A 404 -0.16 8.77 -21.89
C TYR A 404 0.33 7.58 -21.08
N PHE A 405 1.18 6.77 -21.70
CA PHE A 405 1.84 5.63 -21.07
C PHE A 405 3.26 5.46 -21.58
N GLN A 406 4.07 4.73 -20.86
CA GLN A 406 5.44 4.38 -21.18
C GLN A 406 5.69 2.90 -20.88
N MET A 407 6.67 2.31 -21.58
CA MET A 407 7.16 0.96 -21.30
C MET A 407 8.51 1.09 -20.60
N ALA A 408 8.70 0.39 -19.48
CA ALA A 408 9.92 0.50 -18.69
C ALA A 408 10.38 -0.85 -18.13
N GLU A 409 11.59 -0.86 -17.60
CA GLU A 409 12.20 -1.89 -16.77
C GLU A 409 12.67 -1.28 -15.45
N LEU A 410 12.75 -2.08 -14.41
CA LEU A 410 13.22 -1.67 -13.09
C LEU A 410 14.77 -1.65 -13.06
N GLY A 411 15.36 -0.56 -13.54
CA GLY A 411 16.80 -0.40 -13.53
C GLY A 411 17.53 -1.15 -14.67
N LYS A 412 18.87 -1.17 -14.58
CA LYS A 412 19.72 -1.94 -15.50
C LYS A 412 19.64 -3.43 -15.22
N VAL A 413 19.85 -4.25 -16.27
CA VAL A 413 20.12 -5.68 -16.12
C VAL A 413 21.25 -5.87 -15.12
N ASP A 414 21.09 -6.82 -14.21
CA ASP A 414 21.99 -7.14 -13.08
C ASP A 414 22.08 -6.09 -11.96
N ALA A 415 21.52 -4.89 -12.14
CA ALA A 415 21.49 -3.84 -11.11
C ALA A 415 20.12 -3.69 -10.44
N GLY A 416 19.05 -4.03 -11.14
CA GLY A 416 17.67 -3.89 -10.68
C GLY A 416 16.87 -5.18 -10.85
N GLY A 417 15.62 -5.12 -10.37
CA GLY A 417 14.65 -6.19 -10.46
C GLY A 417 14.02 -6.50 -9.09
N GLY A 418 12.75 -6.83 -9.11
CA GLY A 418 11.95 -7.21 -7.95
C GLY A 418 10.81 -8.12 -8.36
N GLY A 419 10.21 -8.84 -7.41
CA GLY A 419 8.96 -9.54 -7.61
C GLY A 419 7.79 -8.56 -7.51
N THR A 420 6.65 -8.96 -8.03
CA THR A 420 5.36 -8.28 -7.89
C THR A 420 4.27 -9.34 -7.75
N ILE A 421 3.04 -8.96 -7.49
CA ILE A 421 1.91 -9.90 -7.42
C ILE A 421 1.51 -10.48 -8.80
N ALA A 422 2.06 -9.97 -9.91
CA ALA A 422 1.65 -10.30 -11.27
C ALA A 422 1.73 -11.81 -11.60
N TYR A 423 2.84 -12.47 -11.23
CA TYR A 423 3.04 -13.89 -11.54
C TYR A 423 2.02 -14.78 -10.82
N ILE A 424 1.46 -14.34 -9.70
CA ILE A 424 0.57 -15.15 -8.86
C ILE A 424 -0.73 -15.44 -9.62
N LEU A 425 -1.40 -14.42 -10.14
CA LEU A 425 -2.61 -14.62 -10.94
C LEU A 425 -2.29 -15.09 -12.36
N ALA A 426 -1.13 -14.77 -12.93
CA ALA A 426 -0.67 -15.35 -14.19
C ALA A 426 -0.58 -16.88 -14.13
N ASN A 427 -0.28 -17.47 -12.97
CA ASN A 427 -0.30 -18.92 -12.74
C ASN A 427 -1.72 -19.55 -12.82
N LEU A 428 -2.76 -18.72 -12.92
CA LEU A 428 -4.14 -19.15 -13.20
C LEU A 428 -4.49 -19.03 -14.70
N ASP A 429 -3.49 -18.99 -15.57
CA ASP A 429 -3.56 -18.84 -17.01
C ASP A 429 -4.11 -17.48 -17.50
N MET A 430 -4.16 -16.46 -16.63
CA MET A 430 -4.59 -15.11 -17.00
C MET A 430 -3.56 -14.39 -17.87
N ASN A 431 -4.04 -13.46 -18.69
CA ASN A 431 -3.19 -12.47 -19.34
C ASN A 431 -2.92 -11.33 -18.33
N VAL A 432 -1.71 -11.25 -17.81
CA VAL A 432 -1.30 -10.27 -16.81
C VAL A 432 -0.15 -9.42 -17.33
N ILE A 433 -0.14 -8.14 -16.99
CA ILE A 433 0.99 -7.23 -17.18
C ILE A 433 1.15 -6.37 -15.93
N ASP A 434 2.40 -6.10 -15.56
CA ASP A 434 2.71 -5.13 -14.52
C ASP A 434 2.44 -3.72 -15.04
N SER A 435 1.69 -2.93 -14.28
CA SER A 435 1.37 -1.56 -14.61
C SER A 435 1.37 -0.68 -13.37
N GLY A 436 1.75 0.58 -13.50
CA GLY A 436 1.72 1.46 -12.35
C GLY A 436 2.23 2.85 -12.64
N ILE A 437 2.90 3.43 -11.67
CA ILE A 437 3.36 4.82 -11.68
C ILE A 437 4.85 4.87 -11.39
N ALA A 438 5.55 5.81 -12.01
CA ALA A 438 6.95 6.07 -11.72
C ALA A 438 7.07 6.70 -10.32
N VAL A 439 7.93 6.15 -9.46
CA VAL A 439 8.17 6.63 -8.09
C VAL A 439 9.67 6.85 -7.86
N GLN A 440 10.01 7.91 -7.13
CA GLN A 440 11.35 8.13 -6.57
C GLN A 440 11.36 7.80 -5.07
N ASN A 441 12.52 7.43 -4.56
CA ASN A 441 12.73 7.06 -3.16
C ASN A 441 11.91 5.83 -2.72
N MET A 442 11.59 4.90 -3.62
CA MET A 442 10.87 3.65 -3.31
C MET A 442 11.38 3.03 -2.00
N HIS A 443 10.48 2.62 -1.11
CA HIS A 443 10.73 2.07 0.23
C HIS A 443 11.39 3.05 1.24
N ALA A 444 11.56 4.32 0.90
CA ALA A 444 11.97 5.32 1.90
C ALA A 444 10.77 5.80 2.72
N PRO A 445 11.00 6.39 3.90
CA PRO A 445 9.92 7.01 4.68
C PRO A 445 9.09 8.05 3.90
N TYR A 446 9.71 8.68 2.90
CA TYR A 446 9.05 9.67 2.03
C TYR A 446 9.41 9.40 0.58
N GLU A 447 8.42 9.01 -0.19
CA GLU A 447 8.48 8.74 -1.61
C GLU A 447 7.90 9.91 -2.41
N VAL A 448 8.20 9.97 -3.70
CA VAL A 448 7.76 11.07 -4.57
C VAL A 448 7.16 10.53 -5.86
N ILE A 449 5.99 11.08 -6.25
CA ILE A 449 5.32 10.77 -7.52
C ILE A 449 4.95 12.05 -8.28
N SER A 450 4.69 11.90 -9.59
CA SER A 450 4.15 12.98 -10.43
C SER A 450 2.62 12.97 -10.44
N LYS A 451 1.98 14.13 -10.22
CA LYS A 451 0.52 14.29 -10.30
C LYS A 451 -0.04 13.97 -11.69
N ALA A 452 0.72 14.29 -12.74
CA ALA A 452 0.31 13.96 -14.11
C ALA A 452 0.25 12.45 -14.34
N ASP A 453 1.23 11.69 -13.81
CA ASP A 453 1.28 10.26 -13.97
C ASP A 453 0.15 9.57 -13.20
N LEU A 454 -0.17 10.06 -12.00
CA LEU A 454 -1.33 9.62 -11.21
C LEU A 454 -2.65 9.80 -11.98
N TYR A 455 -2.85 10.95 -12.61
CA TYR A 455 -4.07 11.23 -13.38
C TYR A 455 -4.18 10.41 -14.66
N GLU A 456 -3.06 10.26 -15.41
CA GLU A 456 -3.04 9.40 -16.61
C GLU A 456 -3.28 7.92 -16.24
N THR A 457 -2.85 7.49 -15.05
CA THR A 457 -3.11 6.13 -14.55
C THR A 457 -4.60 5.92 -14.26
N LEU A 458 -5.29 6.87 -13.63
CA LEU A 458 -6.74 6.81 -13.46
C LEU A 458 -7.46 6.63 -14.81
N LYS A 459 -7.15 7.47 -15.80
CA LYS A 459 -7.72 7.39 -17.15
C LYS A 459 -7.44 6.05 -17.81
N GLY A 460 -6.20 5.55 -17.68
CA GLY A 460 -5.79 4.27 -18.24
C GLY A 460 -6.53 3.09 -17.60
N TYR A 461 -6.76 3.12 -16.31
CA TYR A 461 -7.52 2.10 -15.60
C TYR A 461 -9.01 2.11 -15.97
N GLU A 462 -9.62 3.30 -16.09
CA GLU A 462 -10.99 3.45 -16.58
C GLU A 462 -11.13 2.89 -18.01
N ALA A 463 -10.19 3.21 -18.90
CA ALA A 463 -10.17 2.70 -20.28
C ALA A 463 -10.01 1.17 -20.33
N PHE A 464 -9.14 0.60 -19.49
CA PHE A 464 -8.96 -0.84 -19.38
C PHE A 464 -10.21 -1.58 -18.90
N LEU A 465 -10.94 -1.03 -17.95
CA LEU A 465 -12.19 -1.64 -17.47
C LEU A 465 -13.28 -1.69 -18.55
N GLN A 466 -13.21 -0.85 -19.56
CA GLN A 466 -14.13 -0.83 -20.71
C GLN A 466 -13.67 -1.68 -21.89
N MET A 467 -12.52 -2.36 -21.81
CA MET A 467 -11.94 -3.19 -22.87
C MET A 467 -12.80 -4.40 -23.25
#